data_5de65c397fcb55339c87b442ed7d0306
#
_entry.id   5de65c397fcb55339c87b442ed7d0306
#
_cell.length_a   1.000
_cell.length_b   1.000
_cell.length_c   1.000
_cell.angle_alpha   90.00
_cell.angle_beta   90.00
_cell.angle_gamma   90.00
#
_symmetry.space_group_name_H-M   'P 1'
#
loop_
_entity.id
_entity.type
_entity.pdbx_description
1 polymer ?
#
loop_
_entity_poly.entity_id
_entity_poly.type
_entity_poly.pdbx_seq_one_letter_code
_entity_poly.pdbx_strand_id
1 'polypeptide(L)'
;MDIKFYRGDDHQEKFRFVNFTGTIEEIFFTVKCANKYPRIKKRLGEGIELIDGWYYLTFVPSDTDGLDCNVQMQYDIQIIVGGKKFTVQKGSFTLEEDITTPECEV
;
A
#
# COMPACT_ATOMS: atom_id res chain seq x y z
N MET A 1 -9.45 5.62 3.99
CA MET A 1 -9.18 4.18 4.22
C MET A 1 -7.86 4.06 4.96
N ASP A 2 -7.87 3.36 6.08
CA ASP A 2 -6.65 3.12 6.85
C ASP A 2 -6.17 1.70 6.61
N ILE A 3 -4.87 1.54 6.45
CA ILE A 3 -4.25 0.24 6.22
C ILE A 3 -3.51 -0.16 7.49
N LYS A 4 -3.81 -1.33 8.02
CA LYS A 4 -3.23 -1.82 9.24
C LYS A 4 -3.09 -3.33 9.20
N PHE A 5 -1.86 -3.83 9.38
CA PHE A 5 -1.60 -5.25 9.43
C PHE A 5 -0.31 -5.52 10.19
N TYR A 6 0.05 -6.79 10.37
CA TYR A 6 1.24 -7.15 11.12
C TYR A 6 2.49 -7.10 10.23
N ARG A 7 3.56 -6.53 10.77
CA ARG A 7 4.84 -6.48 10.08
C ARG A 7 5.32 -7.89 9.72
N GLY A 8 5.77 -8.05 8.50
CA GLY A 8 6.27 -9.34 8.03
C GLY A 8 5.22 -10.30 7.50
N ASP A 9 3.94 -9.91 7.55
CA ASP A 9 2.86 -10.73 7.01
C ASP A 9 2.65 -10.48 5.52
N ASP A 10 2.13 -11.48 4.85
CA ASP A 10 1.52 -11.28 3.54
C ASP A 10 0.17 -10.60 3.75
N HIS A 11 -0.07 -9.54 3.00
CA HIS A 11 -1.30 -8.77 3.12
C HIS A 11 -1.75 -8.26 1.76
N GLN A 12 -3.05 -8.15 1.57
CA GLN A 12 -3.60 -7.65 0.32
C GLN A 12 -4.77 -6.73 0.60
N GLU A 13 -4.76 -5.56 -0.03
CA GLU A 13 -5.88 -4.63 -0.03
C GLU A 13 -6.52 -4.63 -1.41
N LYS A 14 -7.83 -4.49 -1.44
CA LYS A 14 -8.62 -4.51 -2.65
C LYS A 14 -9.37 -3.20 -2.77
N PHE A 15 -9.28 -2.54 -3.94
CA PHE A 15 -9.97 -1.28 -4.13
C PHE A 15 -10.41 -1.11 -5.59
N ARG A 16 -11.32 -0.18 -5.80
CA ARG A 16 -11.73 0.26 -7.13
C ARG A 16 -12.15 1.72 -7.07
N PHE A 17 -12.16 2.36 -8.22
CA PHE A 17 -12.57 3.75 -8.33
C PHE A 17 -14.03 3.80 -8.76
N VAL A 18 -14.86 4.48 -7.95
CA VAL A 18 -16.29 4.63 -8.17
C VAL A 18 -16.52 6.00 -8.83
N ASN A 19 -17.45 6.08 -9.76
CA ASN A 19 -17.79 7.32 -10.48
C ASN A 19 -16.62 7.91 -11.27
N PHE A 20 -15.71 7.05 -11.70
CA PHE A 20 -14.58 7.45 -12.50
C PHE A 20 -14.76 6.99 -13.94
N THR A 21 -14.67 7.95 -14.89
CA THR A 21 -14.76 7.67 -16.31
C THR A 21 -13.43 7.96 -16.96
N GLY A 22 -12.93 7.01 -17.74
CA GLY A 22 -11.65 7.15 -18.43
C GLY A 22 -10.77 5.94 -18.20
N THR A 23 -9.67 5.88 -18.96
CA THR A 23 -8.69 4.81 -18.84
C THR A 23 -7.59 5.26 -17.90
N ILE A 24 -7.35 4.49 -16.85
CA ILE A 24 -6.26 4.74 -15.90
C ILE A 24 -5.00 4.16 -16.52
N GLU A 25 -4.03 5.04 -16.79
CA GLU A 25 -2.76 4.64 -17.40
C GLU A 25 -1.78 4.10 -16.39
N GLU A 26 -1.70 4.75 -15.21
CA GLU A 26 -0.79 4.37 -14.14
C GLU A 26 -1.47 4.56 -12.79
N ILE A 27 -1.05 3.73 -11.82
CA ILE A 27 -1.45 3.86 -10.42
C ILE A 27 -0.18 3.77 -9.59
N PHE A 28 -0.02 4.70 -8.65
CA PHE A 28 1.10 4.70 -7.72
C PHE A 28 0.59 4.68 -6.30
N PHE A 29 1.14 3.81 -5.49
CA PHE A 29 0.91 3.75 -4.05
C PHE A 29 2.23 4.01 -3.35
N THR A 30 2.25 4.96 -2.43
CA THR A 30 3.46 5.34 -1.71
C THR A 30 3.17 5.50 -0.22
N VAL A 31 4.00 4.90 0.61
CA VAL A 31 3.96 5.06 2.07
C VAL A 31 5.16 5.90 2.49
N LYS A 32 4.92 6.94 3.28
CA LYS A 32 5.97 7.82 3.79
C LYS A 32 5.90 7.91 5.31
N CYS A 33 7.07 7.98 5.92
CA CYS A 33 7.21 8.30 7.33
C CYS A 33 7.18 9.81 7.55
N ALA A 34 7.23 10.23 8.83
CA ALA A 34 7.22 11.64 9.20
C ALA A 34 8.39 12.44 8.59
N ASN A 35 9.50 11.78 8.30
CA ASN A 35 10.66 12.42 7.66
C ASN A 35 10.49 12.58 6.14
N LYS A 36 9.34 12.20 5.61
CA LYS A 36 8.96 12.33 4.20
C LYS A 36 9.71 11.44 3.21
N TYR A 37 10.54 10.52 3.69
CA TYR A 37 11.16 9.56 2.79
C TYR A 37 10.18 8.42 2.47
N PRO A 38 10.02 8.06 1.18
CA PRO A 38 9.21 6.91 0.82
C PRO A 38 9.78 5.62 1.40
N ARG A 39 8.91 4.81 2.02
CA ARG A 39 9.30 3.51 2.59
C ARG A 39 8.81 2.35 1.77
N ILE A 40 7.63 2.50 1.19
CA ILE A 40 7.04 1.48 0.31
C ILE A 40 6.53 2.19 -0.92
N LYS A 41 6.83 1.63 -2.09
CA LYS A 41 6.31 2.11 -3.37
C LYS A 41 5.78 0.94 -4.15
N LYS A 42 4.54 1.06 -4.59
CA LYS A 42 3.90 0.09 -5.48
C LYS A 42 3.36 0.82 -6.69
N ARG A 43 3.26 0.12 -7.81
CA ARG A 43 2.69 0.70 -9.03
C ARG A 43 1.91 -0.37 -9.78
N LEU A 44 1.07 0.06 -10.69
CA LEU A 44 0.31 -0.85 -11.55
C LEU A 44 1.29 -1.72 -12.37
N GLY A 45 1.17 -3.03 -12.21
CA GLY A 45 2.10 -4.00 -12.78
C GLY A 45 3.22 -4.41 -11.84
N GLU A 46 3.46 -3.66 -10.76
CA GLU A 46 4.48 -3.97 -9.75
C GLU A 46 3.90 -3.78 -8.35
N GLY A 47 3.16 -4.78 -7.88
CA GLY A 47 2.50 -4.77 -6.58
C GLY A 47 1.04 -4.37 -6.63
N ILE A 48 0.57 -3.81 -7.73
CA ILE A 48 -0.84 -3.51 -7.95
C ILE A 48 -1.27 -4.19 -9.24
N GLU A 49 -2.33 -4.99 -9.18
CA GLU A 49 -2.86 -5.71 -10.34
C GLU A 49 -4.36 -5.47 -10.49
N LEU A 50 -4.81 -5.38 -11.72
CA LEU A 50 -6.23 -5.28 -12.04
C LEU A 50 -6.77 -6.67 -12.40
N ILE A 51 -7.73 -7.15 -11.60
CA ILE A 51 -8.36 -8.45 -11.81
C ILE A 51 -9.88 -8.27 -11.66
N ASP A 52 -10.61 -8.59 -12.71
CA ASP A 52 -12.09 -8.54 -12.72
C ASP A 52 -12.66 -7.21 -12.23
N GLY A 53 -12.08 -6.10 -12.64
CA GLY A 53 -12.57 -4.77 -12.31
C GLY A 53 -12.13 -4.25 -10.95
N TRP A 54 -11.35 -5.02 -10.20
CA TRP A 54 -10.80 -4.61 -8.92
C TRP A 54 -9.29 -4.55 -8.98
N TYR A 55 -8.71 -3.58 -8.28
CA TYR A 55 -7.27 -3.47 -8.10
C TYR A 55 -6.87 -4.15 -6.80
N TYR A 56 -5.83 -4.96 -6.88
CA TYR A 56 -5.28 -5.68 -5.73
C TYR A 56 -3.89 -5.13 -5.43
N LEU A 57 -3.75 -4.55 -4.25
CA LEU A 57 -2.47 -4.03 -3.73
C LEU A 57 -1.90 -5.09 -2.78
N THR A 58 -0.77 -5.66 -3.14
CA THR A 58 -0.18 -6.80 -2.44
C THR A 58 1.08 -6.40 -1.71
N PHE A 59 1.16 -6.80 -0.45
CA PHE A 59 2.36 -6.64 0.39
C PHE A 59 2.93 -8.01 0.68
N VAL A 60 4.24 -8.14 0.57
CA VAL A 60 4.97 -9.36 0.94
C VAL A 60 5.85 -9.06 2.14
N PRO A 61 6.34 -10.08 2.88
CA PRO A 61 7.11 -9.84 4.10
C PRO A 61 8.28 -8.87 3.93
N SER A 62 8.99 -8.95 2.82
CA SER A 62 10.14 -8.08 2.57
C SER A 62 9.76 -6.59 2.43
N ASP A 63 8.51 -6.27 2.15
CA ASP A 63 8.08 -4.86 2.05
C ASP A 63 8.11 -4.16 3.40
N THR A 64 7.92 -4.89 4.49
CA THR A 64 7.75 -4.31 5.82
C THR A 64 8.83 -4.69 6.82
N ASP A 65 9.73 -5.60 6.47
CA ASP A 65 10.76 -6.12 7.39
C ASP A 65 11.62 -5.04 8.05
N GLY A 66 11.94 -3.98 7.35
CA GLY A 66 12.79 -2.91 7.87
C GLY A 66 12.04 -1.75 8.49
N LEU A 67 10.73 -1.85 8.65
CA LEU A 67 9.89 -0.75 9.12
C LEU A 67 9.56 -0.87 10.59
N ASP A 68 9.32 0.29 11.23
CA ASP A 68 8.94 0.34 12.64
C ASP A 68 7.49 -0.08 12.84
N CYS A 69 7.24 -0.75 13.97
CA CYS A 69 5.90 -1.12 14.38
C CYS A 69 5.28 -0.03 15.26
N ASN A 70 3.94 0.03 15.26
CA ASN A 70 3.15 0.92 16.10
C ASN A 70 3.43 2.41 15.86
N VAL A 71 3.98 2.73 14.70
CA VAL A 71 4.21 4.10 14.25
C VAL A 71 3.27 4.38 13.09
N GLN A 72 2.49 5.44 13.20
CA GLN A 72 1.58 5.82 12.14
C GLN A 72 2.35 6.49 10.99
N MET A 73 2.25 5.90 9.82
CA MET A 73 2.77 6.45 8.58
C MET A 73 1.61 6.95 7.72
N GLN A 74 1.92 7.66 6.66
CA GLN A 74 0.93 8.17 5.72
C GLN A 74 1.12 7.50 4.37
N TYR A 75 0.02 7.25 3.68
CA TYR A 75 0.08 6.79 2.30
C TYR A 75 -0.80 7.65 1.40
N ASP A 76 -0.51 7.63 0.10
CA ASP A 76 -1.44 8.14 -0.89
C ASP A 76 -1.51 7.20 -2.09
N ILE A 77 -2.59 7.34 -2.84
CA ILE A 77 -2.77 6.67 -4.12
C ILE A 77 -2.90 7.77 -5.18
N GLN A 78 -2.04 7.73 -6.18
CA GLN A 78 -2.06 8.65 -7.30
C GLN A 78 -2.31 7.88 -8.58
N ILE A 79 -3.06 8.51 -9.49
CA ILE A 79 -3.33 7.92 -10.80
C ILE A 79 -2.93 8.89 -11.90
N ILE A 80 -2.63 8.34 -13.06
CA ILE A 80 -2.38 9.12 -14.26
C ILE A 80 -3.47 8.77 -15.28
N VAL A 81 -4.17 9.80 -15.75
CA VAL A 81 -5.23 9.68 -16.73
C VAL A 81 -5.05 10.79 -17.76
N GLY A 82 -4.91 10.42 -19.03
CA GLY A 82 -4.72 11.40 -20.10
C GLY A 82 -3.47 12.26 -19.90
N GLY A 83 -2.41 11.69 -19.31
CA GLY A 83 -1.18 12.40 -19.02
C GLY A 83 -1.24 13.31 -17.80
N LYS A 84 -2.35 13.33 -17.08
CA LYS A 84 -2.52 14.17 -15.87
C LYS A 84 -2.52 13.31 -14.62
N LYS A 85 -1.91 13.84 -13.56
CA LYS A 85 -1.78 13.15 -12.27
C LYS A 85 -2.82 13.65 -11.29
N PHE A 86 -3.48 12.72 -10.61
CA PHE A 86 -4.47 13.00 -9.57
C PHE A 86 -4.16 12.19 -8.32
N THR A 87 -4.24 12.84 -7.15
CA THR A 87 -4.21 12.11 -5.88
C THR A 87 -5.65 11.78 -5.51
N VAL A 88 -5.99 10.49 -5.49
CA VAL A 88 -7.37 10.05 -5.32
C VAL A 88 -7.67 9.50 -3.95
N GLN A 89 -6.65 9.16 -3.15
CA GLN A 89 -6.84 8.61 -1.82
C GLN A 89 -5.64 8.92 -0.95
N LYS A 90 -5.89 9.24 0.31
CA LYS A 90 -4.90 9.38 1.36
C LYS A 90 -5.39 8.66 2.60
N GLY A 91 -4.47 8.19 3.42
CA GLY A 91 -4.83 7.54 4.67
C GLY A 91 -3.62 7.24 5.54
N SER A 92 -3.88 6.55 6.64
CA SER A 92 -2.83 6.11 7.54
C SER A 92 -2.38 4.69 7.18
N PHE A 93 -1.12 4.40 7.47
CA PHE A 93 -0.52 3.08 7.29
C PHE A 93 0.21 2.73 8.58
N THR A 94 -0.21 1.67 9.23
CA THR A 94 0.35 1.27 10.52
C THR A 94 0.65 -0.22 10.52
N LEU A 95 1.83 -0.58 10.99
CA LEU A 95 2.22 -1.97 11.18
C LEU A 95 2.16 -2.32 12.65
N GLU A 96 1.55 -3.46 12.95
CA GLU A 96 1.51 -4.00 14.31
C GLU A 96 2.63 -5.00 14.48
N GLU A 97 3.09 -5.15 15.72
CA GLU A 97 4.12 -6.10 16.05
C GLU A 97 3.52 -7.48 16.27
N ASP A 98 4.13 -8.47 15.61
CA ASP A 98 3.81 -9.87 15.81
C ASP A 98 4.28 -10.35 17.19
N ILE A 99 3.49 -11.19 17.83
CA ILE A 99 3.92 -11.82 19.07
C ILE A 99 4.79 -13.05 18.77
N THR A 100 4.43 -13.79 17.73
CA THR A 100 5.17 -15.00 17.34
C THR A 100 6.16 -14.64 16.24
N THR A 101 7.44 -14.95 16.46
CA THR A 101 8.50 -14.75 15.48
C THR A 101 9.04 -16.11 15.02
N PRO A 102 9.77 -16.16 13.89
CA PRO A 102 10.38 -17.42 13.45
C PRO A 102 11.35 -18.02 14.46
N GLU A 103 11.95 -17.21 15.33
CA GLU A 103 12.86 -17.66 16.37
C GLU A 103 12.15 -18.09 17.65
N CYS A 104 10.85 -17.86 17.74
CA CYS A 104 10.07 -18.20 18.92
C CYS A 104 9.74 -19.70 18.93
N GLU A 105 10.27 -20.43 19.90
CA GLU A 105 9.95 -21.83 20.09
C GLU A 105 8.68 -21.95 20.94
N VAL A 106 7.75 -22.75 20.48
CA VAL A 106 6.49 -23.01 21.16
C VAL A 106 6.36 -24.48 21.55
#